data_ab427454dfed02420f056363974f2ac6
#
_entry.id   ab427454dfed02420f056363974f2ac6
#
_cell.length_a   1.000
_cell.length_b   1.000
_cell.length_c   1.000
_cell.angle_alpha   90.00
_cell.angle_beta   90.00
_cell.angle_gamma   90.00
#
_symmetry.space_group_name_H-M   'P 1'
#
loop_
_entity.id
_entity.type
_entity.pdbx_description
1 polymer ?
#
loop_
_entity_poly.entity_id
_entity_poly.type
_entity_poly.pdbx_seq_one_letter_code
_entity_poly.pdbx_strand_id
1 'polypeptide(L)'
;MLFAIGVLPLIFAAMTHFVPVLTRTGDSGGGIGLLPTLAQLAGAGVVAGMAGVLPYTVVYAAAAVDLVLAVILLSWIHARARACLGKPHPGWRWYAAALLMLICALLAVLGMAVQPAYWAPLRLFHLHLNTLGLVGLAAFGTLPLLLPTALSKPDPDVFSWMTRRLPPMLIGVLALAAGISTFWPMSVGAAAILFVTVLGLMGQWLRRFGFRVLLADGVAASLLAAVGGWLLCLGAGVLHAATLISARPTLLAWGAAFLLPLVTGALSQLLPVWRWPGLRCPERDAMRNRLAASGSWRGGLFLAGGLAFLGEFERLAFPLTGCAMLLFAFALVQAMRIQRSTR
;
A
#
# COMPACT_ATOMS: atom_id res chain seq x y z
N MET A 1 -5.18 14.53 -2.15
CA MET A 1 -3.97 15.11 -1.58
C MET A 1 -3.03 14.06 -0.97
N LEU A 2 -3.44 13.27 0.06
CA LEU A 2 -2.57 12.25 0.70
C LEU A 2 -1.92 11.28 -0.29
N PHE A 3 -2.66 10.81 -1.29
CA PHE A 3 -2.13 9.88 -2.31
C PHE A 3 -1.01 10.50 -3.13
N ALA A 4 -1.19 11.70 -3.64
CA ALA A 4 -0.23 12.32 -4.55
C ALA A 4 1.09 12.68 -3.85
N ILE A 5 1.02 13.30 -2.67
CA ILE A 5 2.24 13.80 -1.99
C ILE A 5 2.90 12.76 -1.07
N GLY A 6 2.18 11.74 -0.62
CA GLY A 6 2.68 10.78 0.36
C GLY A 6 2.74 9.35 -0.16
N VAL A 7 1.61 8.81 -0.59
CA VAL A 7 1.49 7.37 -0.90
C VAL A 7 2.22 7.01 -2.18
N LEU A 8 2.06 7.78 -3.26
CA LEU A 8 2.68 7.51 -4.55
C LEU A 8 4.22 7.54 -4.47
N PRO A 9 4.86 8.60 -3.94
CA PRO A 9 6.31 8.62 -3.76
C PRO A 9 6.84 7.48 -2.90
N LEU A 10 6.11 7.13 -1.83
CA LEU A 10 6.49 6.03 -0.94
C LEU A 10 6.44 4.68 -1.68
N ILE A 11 5.42 4.43 -2.51
CA ILE A 11 5.32 3.21 -3.32
C ILE A 11 6.45 3.16 -4.35
N PHE A 12 6.76 4.28 -5.01
CA PHE A 12 7.89 4.36 -5.94
C PHE A 12 9.21 4.04 -5.23
N ALA A 13 9.47 4.63 -4.07
CA ALA A 13 10.65 4.34 -3.26
C ALA A 13 10.71 2.85 -2.84
N ALA A 14 9.58 2.27 -2.42
CA ALA A 14 9.51 0.86 -2.10
C ALA A 14 9.83 -0.02 -3.32
N MET A 15 9.29 0.29 -4.50
CA MET A 15 9.54 -0.47 -5.73
C MET A 15 11.01 -0.38 -6.16
N THR A 16 11.64 0.81 -6.09
CA THR A 16 13.06 0.96 -6.43
C THR A 16 13.99 0.16 -5.51
N HIS A 17 13.55 -0.11 -4.29
CA HIS A 17 14.28 -0.95 -3.34
C HIS A 17 14.00 -2.45 -3.53
N PHE A 18 12.72 -2.83 -3.67
CA PHE A 18 12.35 -4.25 -3.70
C PHE A 18 12.58 -4.93 -5.04
N VAL A 19 12.44 -4.22 -6.16
CA VAL A 19 12.59 -4.83 -7.49
C VAL A 19 13.97 -5.45 -7.70
N PRO A 20 15.10 -4.79 -7.35
CA PRO A 20 16.42 -5.42 -7.40
C PRO A 20 16.50 -6.71 -6.60
N VAL A 21 15.92 -6.75 -5.40
CA VAL A 21 15.89 -7.96 -4.56
C VAL A 21 15.08 -9.08 -5.23
N LEU A 22 13.89 -8.78 -5.76
CA LEU A 22 13.01 -9.75 -6.41
C LEU A 22 13.57 -10.28 -7.74
N THR A 23 14.40 -9.50 -8.40
CA THR A 23 15.01 -9.83 -9.69
C THR A 23 16.49 -10.24 -9.56
N ARG A 24 17.04 -10.24 -8.35
CA ARG A 24 18.46 -10.57 -8.08
C ARG A 24 19.41 -9.76 -8.96
N THR A 25 19.13 -8.48 -9.14
CA THR A 25 19.94 -7.54 -9.91
C THR A 25 20.59 -6.51 -8.99
N GLY A 26 21.57 -5.76 -9.48
CA GLY A 26 22.22 -4.69 -8.72
C GLY A 26 21.28 -3.53 -8.38
N ASP A 27 21.75 -2.56 -7.60
CA ASP A 27 20.99 -1.39 -7.14
C ASP A 27 20.33 -0.59 -8.27
N SER A 28 19.32 0.21 -7.93
CA SER A 28 18.47 0.93 -8.90
C SER A 28 19.22 1.95 -9.77
N GLY A 29 20.37 2.45 -9.33
CA GLY A 29 21.10 3.52 -10.02
C GLY A 29 20.49 4.91 -9.77
N GLY A 30 21.30 5.97 -10.03
CA GLY A 30 20.94 7.35 -9.64
C GLY A 30 19.67 7.90 -10.30
N GLY A 31 19.48 7.63 -11.61
CA GLY A 31 18.31 8.19 -12.34
C GLY A 31 16.97 7.63 -11.84
N ILE A 32 16.90 6.33 -11.56
CA ILE A 32 15.68 5.69 -11.04
C ILE A 32 15.44 6.11 -9.58
N GLY A 33 16.48 6.31 -8.79
CA GLY A 33 16.38 6.79 -7.42
C GLY A 33 15.77 8.19 -7.27
N LEU A 34 15.72 8.99 -8.34
CA LEU A 34 15.09 10.31 -8.35
C LEU A 34 13.55 10.26 -8.56
N LEU A 35 13.01 9.16 -9.10
CA LEU A 35 11.58 9.07 -9.41
C LEU A 35 10.67 9.35 -8.19
N PRO A 36 10.94 8.84 -6.98
CA PRO A 36 10.12 9.16 -5.81
C PRO A 36 10.11 10.66 -5.48
N THR A 37 11.25 11.34 -5.60
CA THR A 37 11.36 12.79 -5.35
C THR A 37 10.59 13.59 -6.40
N LEU A 38 10.70 13.21 -7.69
CA LEU A 38 9.95 13.86 -8.76
C LEU A 38 8.44 13.66 -8.61
N ALA A 39 8.00 12.45 -8.23
CA ALA A 39 6.59 12.19 -7.92
C ALA A 39 6.11 13.01 -6.70
N GLN A 40 6.96 13.21 -5.70
CA GLN A 40 6.62 14.06 -4.56
C GLN A 40 6.47 15.54 -4.94
N LEU A 41 7.32 16.04 -5.83
CA LEU A 41 7.20 17.41 -6.35
C LEU A 41 5.93 17.58 -7.19
N ALA A 42 5.60 16.61 -8.06
CA ALA A 42 4.34 16.60 -8.80
C ALA A 42 3.14 16.57 -7.83
N GLY A 43 3.21 15.74 -6.79
CA GLY A 43 2.20 15.66 -5.73
C GLY A 43 2.03 16.97 -4.96
N ALA A 44 3.10 17.72 -4.72
CA ALA A 44 3.02 19.07 -4.15
C ALA A 44 2.26 20.03 -5.07
N GLY A 45 2.48 19.95 -6.39
CA GLY A 45 1.70 20.67 -7.39
C GLY A 45 0.21 20.31 -7.35
N VAL A 46 -0.13 19.02 -7.20
CA VAL A 46 -1.52 18.58 -7.01
C VAL A 46 -2.14 19.23 -5.77
N VAL A 47 -1.42 19.24 -4.65
CA VAL A 47 -1.91 19.85 -3.39
C VAL A 47 -2.13 21.35 -3.57
N ALA A 48 -1.19 22.07 -4.18
CA ALA A 48 -1.29 23.50 -4.43
C ALA A 48 -2.47 23.85 -5.38
N GLY A 49 -2.67 23.06 -6.46
CA GLY A 49 -3.80 23.22 -7.37
C GLY A 49 -5.15 22.94 -6.70
N MET A 50 -5.24 21.87 -5.91
CA MET A 50 -6.46 21.51 -5.16
C MET A 50 -6.77 22.49 -4.02
N ALA A 51 -5.76 23.14 -3.44
CA ALA A 51 -5.92 24.17 -2.42
C ALA A 51 -6.26 25.57 -3.00
N GLY A 52 -6.29 25.71 -4.33
CA GLY A 52 -6.55 26.98 -5.00
C GLY A 52 -5.37 27.97 -4.95
N VAL A 53 -4.17 27.52 -4.52
CA VAL A 53 -2.94 28.32 -4.54
C VAL A 53 -2.40 28.48 -5.97
N LEU A 54 -2.57 27.44 -6.79
CA LEU A 54 -2.24 27.41 -8.20
C LEU A 54 -3.48 27.11 -9.04
N PRO A 55 -3.49 27.47 -10.35
CA PRO A 55 -4.57 27.10 -11.24
C PRO A 55 -4.79 25.58 -11.27
N TYR A 56 -6.05 25.14 -11.36
CA TYR A 56 -6.38 23.71 -11.35
C TYR A 56 -5.73 22.90 -12.50
N THR A 57 -5.35 23.56 -13.58
CA THR A 57 -4.59 22.97 -14.70
C THR A 57 -3.27 22.35 -14.26
N VAL A 58 -2.67 22.81 -13.14
CA VAL A 58 -1.46 22.21 -12.53
C VAL A 58 -1.72 20.78 -12.09
N VAL A 59 -2.95 20.42 -11.69
CA VAL A 59 -3.31 19.05 -11.33
C VAL A 59 -3.19 18.11 -12.54
N TYR A 60 -3.61 18.56 -13.72
CA TYR A 60 -3.48 17.78 -14.95
C TYR A 60 -2.03 17.69 -15.43
N ALA A 61 -1.27 18.78 -15.30
CA ALA A 61 0.16 18.76 -15.62
C ALA A 61 0.93 17.80 -14.70
N ALA A 62 0.64 17.82 -13.41
CA ALA A 62 1.22 16.87 -12.44
C ALA A 62 0.83 15.42 -12.76
N ALA A 63 -0.42 15.16 -13.15
CA ALA A 63 -0.86 13.83 -13.58
C ALA A 63 -0.11 13.35 -14.84
N ALA A 64 0.18 14.24 -15.79
CA ALA A 64 0.98 13.91 -16.97
C ALA A 64 2.43 13.59 -16.59
N VAL A 65 3.03 14.34 -15.67
CA VAL A 65 4.37 14.04 -15.12
C VAL A 65 4.38 12.67 -14.46
N ASP A 66 3.46 12.40 -13.52
CA ASP A 66 3.38 11.12 -12.82
C ASP A 66 3.13 9.95 -13.78
N LEU A 67 2.39 10.16 -14.87
CA LEU A 67 2.19 9.17 -15.93
C LEU A 67 3.53 8.80 -16.59
N VAL A 68 4.35 9.78 -16.94
CA VAL A 68 5.68 9.56 -17.52
C VAL A 68 6.57 8.81 -16.52
N LEU A 69 6.58 9.23 -15.24
CA LEU A 69 7.36 8.58 -14.19
C LEU A 69 6.93 7.12 -13.98
N ALA A 70 5.61 6.84 -14.01
CA ALA A 70 5.07 5.48 -13.89
C ALA A 70 5.50 4.59 -15.07
N VAL A 71 5.49 5.13 -16.31
CA VAL A 71 5.95 4.40 -17.50
C VAL A 71 7.44 4.12 -17.44
N ILE A 72 8.26 5.08 -16.99
CA ILE A 72 9.71 4.89 -16.80
C ILE A 72 9.96 3.78 -15.78
N LEU A 73 9.29 3.84 -14.60
CA LEU A 73 9.46 2.85 -13.56
C LEU A 73 9.00 1.46 -14.01
N LEU A 74 7.87 1.36 -14.72
CA LEU A 74 7.37 0.11 -15.28
C LEU A 74 8.35 -0.50 -16.28
N SER A 75 8.90 0.31 -17.18
CA SER A 75 9.89 -0.11 -18.18
C SER A 75 11.17 -0.62 -17.49
N TRP A 76 11.62 0.09 -16.45
CA TRP A 76 12.77 -0.34 -15.66
C TRP A 76 12.50 -1.68 -14.92
N ILE A 77 11.33 -1.87 -14.32
CA ILE A 77 10.94 -3.13 -13.69
C ILE A 77 11.02 -4.30 -14.70
N HIS A 78 10.49 -4.11 -15.90
CA HIS A 78 10.54 -5.12 -16.96
C HIS A 78 11.99 -5.42 -17.40
N ALA A 79 12.82 -4.39 -17.57
CA ALA A 79 14.23 -4.57 -17.89
C ALA A 79 14.98 -5.39 -16.83
N ARG A 80 14.72 -5.08 -15.53
CA ARG A 80 15.30 -5.84 -14.42
C ARG A 80 14.83 -7.30 -14.39
N ALA A 81 13.52 -7.53 -14.63
CA ALA A 81 13.00 -8.89 -14.68
C ALA A 81 13.60 -9.73 -15.83
N ARG A 82 13.90 -9.09 -16.97
CA ARG A 82 14.58 -9.75 -18.10
C ARG A 82 16.07 -10.01 -17.83
N ALA A 83 16.73 -9.13 -17.09
CA ALA A 83 18.14 -9.26 -16.71
C ALA A 83 18.38 -10.24 -15.56
N CYS A 84 17.34 -10.79 -14.95
CA CYS A 84 17.44 -11.74 -13.85
C CYS A 84 18.10 -13.05 -14.28
N LEU A 85 19.11 -13.47 -13.55
CA LEU A 85 19.69 -14.81 -13.71
C LEU A 85 18.70 -15.85 -13.16
N GLY A 86 18.09 -16.62 -14.04
CA GLY A 86 17.04 -17.60 -13.73
C GLY A 86 15.64 -16.98 -13.68
N LYS A 87 14.73 -17.57 -12.90
CA LYS A 87 13.35 -17.08 -12.79
C LYS A 87 13.25 -15.98 -11.72
N PRO A 88 12.80 -14.76 -12.07
CA PRO A 88 12.57 -13.71 -11.09
C PRO A 88 11.41 -14.07 -10.14
N HIS A 89 11.44 -13.58 -8.92
CA HIS A 89 10.36 -13.80 -7.95
C HIS A 89 9.06 -13.14 -8.43
N PRO A 90 7.87 -13.81 -8.38
CA PRO A 90 6.62 -13.31 -8.97
C PRO A 90 6.15 -11.96 -8.44
N GLY A 91 6.66 -11.49 -7.30
CA GLY A 91 6.37 -10.17 -6.74
C GLY A 91 6.59 -9.01 -7.69
N TRP A 92 7.55 -9.09 -8.62
CA TRP A 92 7.77 -8.05 -9.62
C TRP A 92 6.53 -7.82 -10.53
N ARG A 93 5.78 -8.89 -10.81
CA ARG A 93 4.56 -8.80 -11.63
C ARG A 93 3.44 -8.05 -10.92
N TRP A 94 3.36 -8.16 -9.60
CA TRP A 94 2.41 -7.40 -8.79
C TRP A 94 2.72 -5.90 -8.83
N TYR A 95 4.00 -5.53 -8.76
CA TYR A 95 4.40 -4.13 -8.91
C TYR A 95 4.16 -3.61 -10.31
N ALA A 96 4.45 -4.39 -11.35
CA ALA A 96 4.10 -4.04 -12.72
C ALA A 96 2.59 -3.85 -12.90
N ALA A 97 1.77 -4.74 -12.33
CA ALA A 97 0.31 -4.63 -12.35
C ALA A 97 -0.18 -3.38 -11.59
N ALA A 98 0.40 -3.08 -10.43
CA ALA A 98 0.09 -1.87 -9.67
C ALA A 98 0.38 -0.59 -10.46
N LEU A 99 1.51 -0.54 -11.17
CA LEU A 99 1.86 0.59 -12.06
C LEU A 99 0.94 0.70 -13.27
N LEU A 100 0.51 -0.43 -13.86
CA LEU A 100 -0.51 -0.41 -14.91
C LEU A 100 -1.83 0.18 -14.41
N MET A 101 -2.25 -0.14 -13.19
CA MET A 101 -3.45 0.48 -12.59
C MET A 101 -3.25 1.98 -12.36
N LEU A 102 -2.06 2.41 -11.93
CA LEU A 102 -1.73 3.83 -11.82
C LEU A 102 -1.80 4.53 -13.18
N ILE A 103 -1.21 3.95 -14.22
CA ILE A 103 -1.24 4.50 -15.58
C ILE A 103 -2.69 4.68 -16.03
N CYS A 104 -3.55 3.66 -15.88
CA CYS A 104 -4.97 3.77 -16.20
C CYS A 104 -5.68 4.86 -15.36
N ALA A 105 -5.33 4.97 -14.08
CA ALA A 105 -5.87 6.00 -13.19
C ALA A 105 -5.47 7.42 -13.62
N LEU A 106 -4.21 7.62 -14.03
CA LEU A 106 -3.71 8.92 -14.49
C LEU A 106 -4.28 9.29 -15.87
N LEU A 107 -4.44 8.32 -16.76
CA LEU A 107 -5.16 8.53 -18.02
C LEU A 107 -6.61 8.95 -17.79
N ALA A 108 -7.29 8.41 -16.77
CA ALA A 108 -8.63 8.87 -16.38
C ALA A 108 -8.62 10.33 -15.90
N VAL A 109 -7.59 10.77 -15.16
CA VAL A 109 -7.44 12.20 -14.77
C VAL A 109 -7.29 13.09 -16.00
N LEU A 110 -6.44 12.70 -16.94
CA LEU A 110 -6.28 13.46 -18.19
C LEU A 110 -7.56 13.43 -19.04
N GLY A 111 -8.28 12.30 -19.03
CA GLY A 111 -9.59 12.16 -19.66
C GLY A 111 -10.63 13.13 -19.09
N MET A 112 -10.61 13.40 -17.78
CA MET A 112 -11.50 14.41 -17.16
C MET A 112 -11.25 15.82 -17.68
N ALA A 113 -10.01 16.15 -18.06
CA ALA A 113 -9.68 17.46 -18.68
C ALA A 113 -10.24 17.60 -20.09
N VAL A 114 -10.22 16.50 -20.86
CA VAL A 114 -10.64 16.50 -22.29
C VAL A 114 -12.16 16.29 -22.43
N GLN A 115 -12.76 15.51 -21.53
CA GLN A 115 -14.17 15.11 -21.57
C GLN A 115 -14.88 15.41 -20.24
N PRO A 116 -15.18 16.68 -19.94
CA PRO A 116 -15.79 17.09 -18.67
C PRO A 116 -17.14 16.40 -18.37
N ALA A 117 -17.90 16.00 -19.42
CA ALA A 117 -19.16 15.26 -19.27
C ALA A 117 -18.99 13.92 -18.55
N TYR A 118 -17.81 13.29 -18.62
CA TYR A 118 -17.48 12.02 -17.96
C TYR A 118 -16.67 12.22 -16.66
N TRP A 119 -16.62 13.43 -16.14
CA TRP A 119 -15.81 13.74 -14.95
C TRP A 119 -16.14 12.84 -13.75
N ALA A 120 -17.42 12.67 -13.42
CA ALA A 120 -17.83 11.87 -12.26
C ALA A 120 -17.46 10.38 -12.39
N PRO A 121 -17.78 9.65 -13.47
CA PRO A 121 -17.38 8.26 -13.64
C PRO A 121 -15.85 8.10 -13.73
N LEU A 122 -15.12 8.97 -14.42
CA LEU A 122 -13.67 8.90 -14.50
C LEU A 122 -13.00 9.15 -13.15
N ARG A 123 -13.56 10.05 -12.34
CA ARG A 123 -13.09 10.28 -10.96
C ARG A 123 -13.28 9.05 -10.08
N LEU A 124 -14.43 8.38 -10.14
CA LEU A 124 -14.67 7.15 -9.40
C LEU A 124 -13.71 6.04 -9.84
N PHE A 125 -13.55 5.86 -11.15
CA PHE A 125 -12.59 4.91 -11.73
C PHE A 125 -11.16 5.18 -11.24
N HIS A 126 -10.69 6.44 -11.35
CA HIS A 126 -9.40 6.88 -10.84
C HIS A 126 -9.20 6.55 -9.34
N LEU A 127 -10.20 6.84 -8.50
CA LEU A 127 -10.11 6.58 -7.06
C LEU A 127 -9.95 5.10 -6.74
N HIS A 128 -10.74 4.22 -7.38
CA HIS A 128 -10.68 2.78 -7.13
C HIS A 128 -9.40 2.15 -7.68
N LEU A 129 -8.91 2.59 -8.84
CA LEU A 129 -7.63 2.14 -9.37
C LEU A 129 -6.44 2.57 -8.50
N ASN A 130 -6.50 3.73 -7.84
CA ASN A 130 -5.45 4.11 -6.90
C ASN A 130 -5.53 3.33 -5.59
N THR A 131 -6.71 3.21 -4.98
CA THR A 131 -6.87 2.57 -3.66
C THR A 131 -6.68 1.05 -3.72
N LEU A 132 -7.35 0.38 -4.65
CA LEU A 132 -7.33 -1.07 -4.77
C LEU A 132 -6.27 -1.55 -5.77
N GLY A 133 -6.05 -0.79 -6.84
CA GLY A 133 -5.08 -1.10 -7.87
C GLY A 133 -3.66 -0.78 -7.44
N LEU A 134 -3.28 0.50 -7.43
CA LEU A 134 -1.90 0.88 -7.09
C LEU A 134 -1.53 0.42 -5.68
N VAL A 135 -2.27 0.87 -4.66
CA VAL A 135 -1.91 0.58 -3.27
C VAL A 135 -2.20 -0.88 -2.91
N GLY A 136 -3.36 -1.41 -3.27
CA GLY A 136 -3.74 -2.79 -2.97
C GLY A 136 -2.80 -3.81 -3.62
N LEU A 137 -2.55 -3.72 -4.94
CA LEU A 137 -1.65 -4.67 -5.62
C LEU A 137 -0.20 -4.52 -5.16
N ALA A 138 0.30 -3.31 -4.90
CA ALA A 138 1.63 -3.12 -4.33
C ALA A 138 1.74 -3.72 -2.93
N ALA A 139 0.73 -3.55 -2.08
CA ALA A 139 0.67 -4.14 -0.75
C ALA A 139 0.67 -5.68 -0.81
N PHE A 140 -0.21 -6.29 -1.61
CA PHE A 140 -0.26 -7.75 -1.76
C PHE A 140 0.88 -8.33 -2.61
N GLY A 141 1.62 -7.50 -3.33
CA GLY A 141 2.92 -7.83 -3.90
C GLY A 141 4.05 -7.91 -2.86
N THR A 142 3.86 -7.33 -1.67
CA THR A 142 4.86 -7.23 -0.61
C THR A 142 4.49 -8.07 0.63
N LEU A 143 3.26 -8.00 1.10
CA LEU A 143 2.79 -8.60 2.34
C LEU A 143 3.05 -10.11 2.46
N PRO A 144 2.85 -10.93 1.38
CA PRO A 144 3.10 -12.37 1.44
C PRO A 144 4.57 -12.73 1.72
N LEU A 145 5.50 -11.81 1.42
CA LEU A 145 6.92 -11.94 1.73
C LEU A 145 7.25 -11.32 3.10
N LEU A 146 6.72 -10.14 3.35
CA LEU A 146 7.14 -9.30 4.46
C LEU A 146 6.70 -9.87 5.81
N LEU A 147 5.45 -10.37 5.92
CA LEU A 147 4.93 -10.91 7.19
C LEU A 147 5.67 -12.19 7.61
N PRO A 148 5.86 -13.22 6.75
CA PRO A 148 6.67 -14.39 7.11
C PRO A 148 8.13 -14.03 7.44
N THR A 149 8.72 -13.05 6.74
CA THR A 149 10.07 -12.56 7.00
C THR A 149 10.15 -11.89 8.38
N ALA A 150 9.15 -11.12 8.77
CA ALA A 150 9.08 -10.50 10.09
C ALA A 150 9.11 -11.55 11.21
N LEU A 151 8.43 -12.67 11.02
CA LEU A 151 8.43 -13.81 11.93
C LEU A 151 9.70 -14.66 11.86
N SER A 152 10.63 -14.38 10.95
CA SER A 152 11.79 -15.26 10.63
C SER A 152 11.35 -16.69 10.26
N LYS A 153 10.16 -16.85 9.69
CA LYS A 153 9.56 -18.13 9.29
C LYS A 153 9.15 -18.05 7.81
N PRO A 154 10.07 -18.37 6.86
CA PRO A 154 9.74 -18.29 5.44
C PRO A 154 8.55 -19.19 5.08
N ASP A 155 7.69 -18.67 4.21
CA ASP A 155 6.52 -19.41 3.69
C ASP A 155 6.85 -20.00 2.32
N PRO A 156 6.96 -21.33 2.17
CA PRO A 156 7.29 -21.98 0.89
C PRO A 156 6.18 -21.81 -0.16
N ASP A 157 4.95 -21.52 0.26
CA ASP A 157 3.81 -21.39 -0.66
C ASP A 157 3.68 -19.99 -1.28
N VAL A 158 4.47 -19.01 -0.82
CA VAL A 158 4.42 -17.61 -1.30
C VAL A 158 4.54 -17.52 -2.81
N PHE A 159 5.51 -18.22 -3.41
CA PHE A 159 5.73 -18.18 -4.86
C PHE A 159 4.48 -18.65 -5.63
N SER A 160 3.90 -19.78 -5.23
CA SER A 160 2.72 -20.35 -5.89
C SER A 160 1.48 -19.49 -5.67
N TRP A 161 1.30 -18.97 -4.45
CA TRP A 161 0.21 -18.06 -4.11
C TRP A 161 0.26 -16.80 -4.96
N MET A 162 1.40 -16.11 -5.00
CA MET A 162 1.55 -14.88 -5.77
C MET A 162 1.34 -15.10 -7.27
N THR A 163 1.80 -16.22 -7.81
CA THR A 163 1.61 -16.54 -9.25
C THR A 163 0.15 -16.81 -9.58
N ARG A 164 -0.55 -17.57 -8.72
CA ARG A 164 -1.94 -17.96 -8.97
C ARG A 164 -2.96 -16.87 -8.65
N ARG A 165 -2.65 -15.97 -7.72
CA ARG A 165 -3.61 -14.97 -7.22
C ARG A 165 -3.52 -13.61 -7.90
N LEU A 166 -2.45 -13.34 -8.65
CA LEU A 166 -2.37 -12.09 -9.41
C LEU A 166 -3.51 -11.93 -10.43
N PRO A 167 -3.84 -12.92 -11.29
CA PRO A 167 -4.91 -12.74 -12.27
C PRO A 167 -6.28 -12.42 -11.65
N PRO A 168 -6.80 -13.17 -10.66
CA PRO A 168 -8.08 -12.84 -10.05
C PRO A 168 -8.06 -11.50 -9.31
N MET A 169 -6.92 -11.11 -8.68
CA MET A 169 -6.79 -9.80 -8.06
C MET A 169 -6.83 -8.67 -9.09
N LEU A 170 -6.12 -8.82 -10.21
CA LEU A 170 -6.10 -7.82 -11.28
C LEU A 170 -7.48 -7.65 -11.93
N ILE A 171 -8.11 -8.78 -12.28
CA ILE A 171 -9.47 -8.78 -12.85
C ILE A 171 -10.47 -8.19 -11.85
N GLY A 172 -10.39 -8.58 -10.58
CA GLY A 172 -11.24 -8.05 -9.53
C GLY A 172 -11.12 -6.54 -9.37
N VAL A 173 -9.90 -6.00 -9.37
CA VAL A 173 -9.68 -4.54 -9.28
C VAL A 173 -10.26 -3.81 -10.49
N LEU A 174 -9.98 -4.29 -11.70
CA LEU A 174 -10.48 -3.67 -12.93
C LEU A 174 -12.01 -3.73 -13.03
N ALA A 175 -12.59 -4.89 -12.75
CA ALA A 175 -14.04 -5.08 -12.79
C ALA A 175 -14.76 -4.24 -11.71
N LEU A 176 -14.16 -4.12 -10.51
CA LEU A 176 -14.71 -3.26 -9.46
C LEU A 176 -14.66 -1.80 -9.89
N ALA A 177 -13.51 -1.32 -10.34
CA ALA A 177 -13.32 0.08 -10.73
C ALA A 177 -14.21 0.47 -11.92
N ALA A 178 -14.36 -0.41 -12.92
CA ALA A 178 -15.24 -0.18 -14.05
C ALA A 178 -16.73 -0.27 -13.65
N GLY A 179 -17.07 -1.27 -12.86
CA GLY A 179 -18.46 -1.54 -12.47
C GLY A 179 -19.08 -0.43 -11.65
N ILE A 180 -18.31 0.21 -10.75
CA ILE A 180 -18.84 1.31 -9.91
C ILE A 180 -19.30 2.50 -10.76
N SER A 181 -18.77 2.66 -11.96
CA SER A 181 -19.10 3.73 -12.87
C SER A 181 -20.15 3.34 -13.92
N THR A 182 -20.41 2.03 -14.10
CA THR A 182 -21.27 1.52 -15.19
C THR A 182 -22.36 0.57 -14.71
N PHE A 183 -21.97 -0.47 -13.96
CA PHE A 183 -22.87 -1.54 -13.52
C PHE A 183 -22.45 -2.07 -12.15
N TRP A 184 -22.99 -1.47 -11.08
CA TRP A 184 -22.60 -1.75 -9.70
C TRP A 184 -22.66 -3.22 -9.25
N PRO A 185 -23.56 -4.12 -9.76
CA PRO A 185 -23.51 -5.53 -9.36
C PRO A 185 -22.20 -6.23 -9.78
N MET A 186 -21.57 -5.80 -10.89
CA MET A 186 -20.25 -6.26 -11.27
C MET A 186 -19.19 -5.89 -10.21
N SER A 187 -19.28 -4.69 -9.63
CA SER A 187 -18.40 -4.28 -8.55
C SER A 187 -18.56 -5.12 -7.29
N VAL A 188 -19.78 -5.53 -6.94
CA VAL A 188 -20.04 -6.42 -5.80
C VAL A 188 -19.44 -7.79 -6.03
N GLY A 189 -19.64 -8.39 -7.22
CA GLY A 189 -19.01 -9.67 -7.57
C GLY A 189 -17.49 -9.61 -7.57
N ALA A 190 -16.92 -8.51 -8.09
CA ALA A 190 -15.49 -8.25 -8.07
C ALA A 190 -14.95 -8.09 -6.64
N ALA A 191 -15.66 -7.34 -5.79
CA ALA A 191 -15.31 -7.19 -4.38
C ALA A 191 -15.29 -8.55 -3.65
N ALA A 192 -16.24 -9.43 -3.95
CA ALA A 192 -16.28 -10.80 -3.39
C ALA A 192 -15.04 -11.61 -3.81
N ILE A 193 -14.60 -11.53 -5.07
CA ILE A 193 -13.37 -12.20 -5.56
C ILE A 193 -12.15 -11.69 -4.78
N LEU A 194 -12.01 -10.38 -4.65
CA LEU A 194 -10.94 -9.76 -3.89
C LEU A 194 -10.97 -10.17 -2.42
N PHE A 195 -12.15 -10.12 -1.80
CA PHE A 195 -12.36 -10.48 -0.40
C PHE A 195 -11.96 -11.93 -0.12
N VAL A 196 -12.48 -12.89 -0.90
CA VAL A 196 -12.18 -14.32 -0.74
C VAL A 196 -10.69 -14.59 -0.96
N THR A 197 -10.06 -13.93 -1.94
CA THR A 197 -8.63 -14.10 -2.21
C THR A 197 -7.78 -13.67 -1.01
N VAL A 198 -8.06 -12.51 -0.42
CA VAL A 198 -7.30 -11.98 0.71
C VAL A 198 -7.65 -12.68 2.03
N LEU A 199 -8.91 -13.05 2.24
CA LEU A 199 -9.33 -13.88 3.37
C LEU A 199 -8.62 -15.25 3.33
N GLY A 200 -8.45 -15.82 2.14
CA GLY A 200 -7.68 -17.05 1.95
C GLY A 200 -6.21 -16.92 2.38
N LEU A 201 -5.55 -15.79 2.06
CA LEU A 201 -4.19 -15.49 2.51
C LEU A 201 -4.12 -15.36 4.04
N MET A 202 -5.03 -14.59 4.62
CA MET A 202 -5.11 -14.43 6.07
C MET A 202 -5.34 -15.77 6.78
N GLY A 203 -6.25 -16.59 6.27
CA GLY A 203 -6.52 -17.93 6.77
C GLY A 203 -5.31 -18.87 6.65
N GLN A 204 -4.51 -18.76 5.57
CA GLN A 204 -3.26 -19.51 5.42
C GLN A 204 -2.25 -19.12 6.50
N TRP A 205 -2.07 -17.82 6.78
CA TRP A 205 -1.17 -17.36 7.84
C TRP A 205 -1.62 -17.78 9.23
N LEU A 206 -2.92 -17.66 9.51
CA LEU A 206 -3.49 -18.09 10.79
C LEU A 206 -3.27 -19.59 11.04
N ARG A 207 -3.47 -20.44 10.03
CA ARG A 207 -3.23 -21.88 10.12
C ARG A 207 -1.76 -22.23 10.25
N ARG A 208 -0.87 -21.53 9.52
CA ARG A 208 0.56 -21.85 9.47
C ARG A 208 1.32 -21.35 10.69
N PHE A 209 1.08 -20.12 11.10
CA PHE A 209 1.86 -19.48 12.17
C PHE A 209 1.14 -19.48 13.50
N GLY A 210 -0.18 -19.55 13.50
CA GLY A 210 -1.02 -19.45 14.67
C GLY A 210 -1.26 -18.00 15.12
N PHE A 211 -2.48 -17.75 15.63
CA PHE A 211 -2.92 -16.40 16.02
C PHE A 211 -2.02 -15.78 17.09
N ARG A 212 -1.62 -16.57 18.10
CA ARG A 212 -0.77 -16.08 19.21
C ARG A 212 0.59 -15.60 18.72
N VAL A 213 1.23 -16.34 17.80
CA VAL A 213 2.54 -15.98 17.23
C VAL A 213 2.45 -14.72 16.41
N LEU A 214 1.39 -14.59 15.59
CA LEU A 214 1.15 -13.40 14.76
C LEU A 214 0.94 -12.15 15.61
N LEU A 215 0.25 -12.26 16.74
CA LEU A 215 0.03 -11.13 17.66
C LEU A 215 1.23 -10.83 18.56
N ALA A 216 2.06 -11.83 18.89
CA ALA A 216 3.23 -11.64 19.75
C ALA A 216 4.34 -10.82 19.05
N ASP A 217 4.48 -10.92 17.73
CA ASP A 217 5.39 -10.06 16.97
C ASP A 217 4.65 -8.80 16.49
N GLY A 218 5.04 -7.65 17.02
CA GLY A 218 4.33 -6.40 16.73
C GLY A 218 4.40 -5.94 15.28
N VAL A 219 5.41 -6.39 14.49
CA VAL A 219 5.45 -6.14 13.04
C VAL A 219 4.38 -6.99 12.35
N ALA A 220 4.38 -8.29 12.63
CA ALA A 220 3.40 -9.22 12.05
C ALA A 220 1.97 -8.84 12.45
N ALA A 221 1.75 -8.42 13.70
CA ALA A 221 0.45 -7.95 14.19
C ALA A 221 -0.03 -6.69 13.44
N SER A 222 0.84 -5.70 13.21
CA SER A 222 0.51 -4.51 12.42
C SER A 222 0.16 -4.86 10.97
N LEU A 223 0.93 -5.77 10.34
CA LEU A 223 0.69 -6.21 8.97
C LEU A 223 -0.59 -7.05 8.85
N LEU A 224 -0.88 -7.90 9.84
CA LEU A 224 -2.13 -8.66 9.92
C LEU A 224 -3.33 -7.72 10.10
N ALA A 225 -3.20 -6.70 10.96
CA ALA A 225 -4.21 -5.66 11.13
C ALA A 225 -4.50 -4.93 9.81
N ALA A 226 -3.47 -4.60 9.02
CA ALA A 226 -3.65 -4.01 7.71
C ALA A 226 -4.48 -4.90 6.76
N VAL A 227 -4.22 -6.21 6.75
CA VAL A 227 -5.01 -7.16 5.94
C VAL A 227 -6.46 -7.23 6.42
N GLY A 228 -6.68 -7.30 7.73
CA GLY A 228 -8.02 -7.23 8.34
C GLY A 228 -8.74 -5.91 8.00
N GLY A 229 -8.02 -4.79 8.07
CA GLY A 229 -8.53 -3.48 7.69
C GLY A 229 -8.90 -3.38 6.20
N TRP A 230 -8.12 -3.99 5.32
CA TRP A 230 -8.45 -4.04 3.89
C TRP A 230 -9.73 -4.85 3.62
N LEU A 231 -9.91 -6.01 4.29
CA LEU A 231 -11.15 -6.79 4.22
C LEU A 231 -12.35 -6.01 4.76
N LEU A 232 -12.18 -5.32 5.90
CA LEU A 232 -13.18 -4.43 6.46
C LEU A 232 -13.60 -3.35 5.46
N CYS A 233 -12.64 -2.71 4.79
CA CYS A 233 -12.90 -1.65 3.83
C CYS A 233 -13.56 -2.16 2.54
N LEU A 234 -13.27 -3.38 2.10
CA LEU A 234 -14.02 -3.99 0.99
C LEU A 234 -15.49 -4.21 1.36
N GLY A 235 -15.76 -4.73 2.56
CA GLY A 235 -17.13 -4.88 3.07
C GLY A 235 -17.85 -3.53 3.17
N ALA A 236 -17.17 -2.52 3.75
CA ALA A 236 -17.68 -1.16 3.83
C ALA A 236 -17.93 -0.55 2.43
N GLY A 237 -17.06 -0.84 1.44
CA GLY A 237 -17.25 -0.41 0.06
C GLY A 237 -18.53 -0.97 -0.58
N VAL A 238 -18.90 -2.22 -0.28
CA VAL A 238 -20.18 -2.82 -0.71
C VAL A 238 -21.37 -2.11 -0.05
N LEU A 239 -21.29 -1.83 1.26
CA LEU A 239 -22.33 -1.08 1.96
C LEU A 239 -22.45 0.36 1.43
N HIS A 240 -21.33 0.99 1.08
CA HIS A 240 -21.30 2.30 0.44
C HIS A 240 -21.95 2.26 -0.96
N ALA A 241 -21.65 1.26 -1.78
CA ALA A 241 -22.26 1.07 -3.09
C ALA A 241 -23.79 0.84 -2.99
N ALA A 242 -24.24 0.21 -1.89
CA ALA A 242 -25.65 0.05 -1.56
C ALA A 242 -26.27 1.30 -0.90
N THR A 243 -25.57 2.42 -0.83
CA THR A 243 -25.99 3.70 -0.21
C THR A 243 -26.29 3.64 1.29
N LEU A 244 -25.85 2.58 1.98
CA LEU A 244 -26.07 2.39 3.41
C LEU A 244 -25.09 3.19 4.28
N ILE A 245 -23.92 3.51 3.75
CA ILE A 245 -22.93 4.36 4.41
C ILE A 245 -22.36 5.40 3.43
N SER A 246 -21.91 6.53 3.95
CA SER A 246 -21.37 7.62 3.12
C SER A 246 -19.91 7.35 2.69
N ALA A 247 -19.43 8.07 1.66
CA ALA A 247 -18.06 7.88 1.12
C ALA A 247 -16.99 8.35 2.10
N ARG A 248 -17.21 9.42 2.87
CA ARG A 248 -16.20 10.01 3.76
C ARG A 248 -15.77 9.06 4.87
N PRO A 249 -16.65 8.45 5.69
CA PRO A 249 -16.30 7.44 6.67
C PRO A 249 -15.55 6.26 6.07
N THR A 250 -15.97 5.77 4.89
CA THR A 250 -15.31 4.65 4.21
C THR A 250 -13.87 4.99 3.84
N LEU A 251 -13.61 6.20 3.32
CA LEU A 251 -12.25 6.65 2.97
C LEU A 251 -11.38 6.85 4.21
N LEU A 252 -11.93 7.42 5.30
CA LEU A 252 -11.21 7.58 6.56
C LEU A 252 -10.87 6.23 7.20
N ALA A 253 -11.82 5.28 7.17
CA ALA A 253 -11.59 3.91 7.62
C ALA A 253 -10.50 3.19 6.80
N TRP A 254 -10.48 3.40 5.47
CA TRP A 254 -9.42 2.85 4.61
C TRP A 254 -8.04 3.38 5.01
N GLY A 255 -7.93 4.67 5.28
CA GLY A 255 -6.70 5.27 5.80
C GLY A 255 -6.30 4.69 7.15
N ALA A 256 -7.21 4.68 8.11
CA ALA A 256 -6.94 4.27 9.49
C ALA A 256 -6.70 2.77 9.63
N ALA A 257 -7.60 1.91 9.10
CA ALA A 257 -7.55 0.47 9.34
C ALA A 257 -6.63 -0.29 8.38
N PHE A 258 -6.37 0.24 7.17
CA PHE A 258 -5.51 -0.45 6.20
C PHE A 258 -4.18 0.26 5.99
N LEU A 259 -4.19 1.52 5.54
CA LEU A 259 -2.97 2.20 5.08
C LEU A 259 -1.99 2.44 6.25
N LEU A 260 -2.44 2.99 7.37
CA LEU A 260 -1.57 3.32 8.50
C LEU A 260 -0.92 2.10 9.14
N PRO A 261 -1.64 1.00 9.46
CA PRO A 261 -0.98 -0.20 9.99
C PRO A 261 -0.07 -0.88 8.95
N LEU A 262 -0.38 -0.81 7.64
CA LEU A 262 0.48 -1.29 6.58
C LEU A 262 1.82 -0.54 6.58
N VAL A 263 1.77 0.79 6.53
CA VAL A 263 2.97 1.64 6.45
C VAL A 263 3.79 1.53 7.72
N THR A 264 3.17 1.64 8.90
CA THR A 264 3.91 1.56 10.18
C THR A 264 4.48 0.17 10.43
N GLY A 265 3.77 -0.91 10.04
CA GLY A 265 4.27 -2.28 10.10
C GLY A 265 5.44 -2.51 9.14
N ALA A 266 5.30 -2.09 7.89
CA ALA A 266 6.36 -2.21 6.89
C ALA A 266 7.62 -1.42 7.28
N LEU A 267 7.48 -0.16 7.71
CA LEU A 267 8.61 0.64 8.20
C LEU A 267 9.28 0.00 9.42
N SER A 268 8.53 -0.62 10.32
CA SER A 268 9.10 -1.31 11.48
C SER A 268 10.01 -2.48 11.09
N GLN A 269 9.77 -3.11 9.94
CA GLN A 269 10.62 -4.17 9.39
C GLN A 269 11.75 -3.65 8.52
N LEU A 270 11.48 -2.65 7.70
CA LEU A 270 12.39 -2.23 6.62
C LEU A 270 13.38 -1.16 7.04
N LEU A 271 12.97 -0.21 7.89
CA LEU A 271 13.82 0.89 8.31
C LEU A 271 15.13 0.41 8.99
N PRO A 272 15.12 -0.62 9.85
CA PRO A 272 16.36 -1.19 10.39
C PRO A 272 17.30 -1.74 9.32
N VAL A 273 16.73 -2.36 8.26
CA VAL A 273 17.52 -2.89 7.14
C VAL A 273 18.14 -1.78 6.31
N TRP A 274 17.39 -0.69 6.08
CA TRP A 274 17.87 0.45 5.31
C TRP A 274 18.96 1.24 6.07
N ARG A 275 18.82 1.36 7.39
CA ARG A 275 19.78 2.08 8.23
C ARG A 275 21.09 1.30 8.41
N TRP A 276 21.00 -0.03 8.51
CA TRP A 276 22.17 -0.93 8.62
C TRP A 276 22.08 -2.02 7.54
N PRO A 277 22.45 -1.69 6.29
CA PRO A 277 22.44 -2.67 5.20
C PRO A 277 23.55 -3.72 5.38
N GLY A 278 23.38 -4.87 4.74
CA GLY A 278 24.33 -5.97 4.78
C GLY A 278 23.99 -7.02 5.84
N LEU A 279 25.02 -7.55 6.50
CA LEU A 279 24.84 -8.60 7.51
C LEU A 279 24.05 -8.10 8.72
N ARG A 280 23.36 -9.04 9.37
CA ARG A 280 22.60 -8.77 10.58
C ARG A 280 23.54 -8.32 11.71
N CYS A 281 23.17 -7.25 12.41
CA CYS A 281 23.96 -6.69 13.50
C CYS A 281 23.04 -6.37 14.71
N PRO A 282 23.59 -6.28 15.93
CA PRO A 282 22.83 -6.03 17.15
C PRO A 282 22.01 -4.73 17.10
N GLU A 283 22.56 -3.68 16.49
CA GLU A 283 21.88 -2.37 16.36
C GLU A 283 20.63 -2.46 15.48
N ARG A 284 20.71 -3.24 14.39
CA ARG A 284 19.56 -3.53 13.52
C ARG A 284 18.46 -4.26 14.28
N ASP A 285 18.82 -5.25 15.08
CA ASP A 285 17.85 -6.01 15.89
C ASP A 285 17.26 -5.14 17.01
N ALA A 286 18.07 -4.33 17.68
CA ALA A 286 17.62 -3.40 18.70
C ALA A 286 16.62 -2.39 18.12
N MET A 287 16.91 -1.82 16.94
CA MET A 287 16.00 -0.90 16.24
C MET A 287 14.68 -1.57 15.88
N ARG A 288 14.74 -2.77 15.29
CA ARG A 288 13.55 -3.56 14.94
C ARG A 288 12.69 -3.83 16.17
N ASN A 289 13.31 -4.31 17.26
CA ASN A 289 12.60 -4.63 18.49
C ASN A 289 11.93 -3.39 19.10
N ARG A 290 12.58 -2.24 19.04
CA ARG A 290 11.99 -0.98 19.51
C ARG A 290 10.78 -0.57 18.68
N LEU A 291 10.86 -0.66 17.36
CA LEU A 291 9.76 -0.33 16.45
C LEU A 291 8.59 -1.34 16.54
N ALA A 292 8.89 -2.59 16.86
CA ALA A 292 7.89 -3.65 17.03
C ALA A 292 7.17 -3.60 18.38
N ALA A 293 7.78 -3.05 19.43
CA ALA A 293 7.32 -3.18 20.82
C ALA A 293 5.83 -2.81 21.05
N SER A 294 5.32 -1.76 20.35
CA SER A 294 3.90 -1.36 20.45
C SER A 294 3.04 -1.82 19.27
N GLY A 295 3.57 -2.68 18.38
CA GLY A 295 2.94 -2.98 17.09
C GLY A 295 1.57 -3.63 17.20
N SER A 296 1.38 -4.55 18.14
CA SER A 296 0.09 -5.22 18.36
C SER A 296 -0.98 -4.24 18.85
N TRP A 297 -0.64 -3.37 19.81
CA TRP A 297 -1.53 -2.32 20.29
C TRP A 297 -1.86 -1.32 19.18
N ARG A 298 -0.85 -0.88 18.41
CA ARG A 298 -1.08 0.01 17.24
C ARG A 298 -2.03 -0.60 16.25
N GLY A 299 -1.82 -1.88 15.88
CA GLY A 299 -2.70 -2.60 14.97
C GLY A 299 -4.14 -2.64 15.46
N GLY A 300 -4.35 -2.95 16.75
CA GLY A 300 -5.68 -2.93 17.37
C GLY A 300 -6.32 -1.54 17.38
N LEU A 301 -5.58 -0.51 17.77
CA LEU A 301 -6.06 0.88 17.79
C LEU A 301 -6.41 1.40 16.38
N PHE A 302 -5.62 1.06 15.37
CA PHE A 302 -5.92 1.41 13.97
C PHE A 302 -7.20 0.73 13.47
N LEU A 303 -7.40 -0.56 13.76
CA LEU A 303 -8.63 -1.27 13.42
C LEU A 303 -9.84 -0.69 14.16
N ALA A 304 -9.71 -0.43 15.45
CA ALA A 304 -10.77 0.18 16.24
C ALA A 304 -11.12 1.60 15.74
N GLY A 305 -10.10 2.39 15.38
CA GLY A 305 -10.29 3.71 14.75
C GLY A 305 -11.02 3.62 13.42
N GLY A 306 -10.65 2.64 12.57
CA GLY A 306 -11.35 2.39 11.31
C GLY A 306 -12.82 1.98 11.49
N LEU A 307 -13.11 1.09 12.43
CA LEU A 307 -14.48 0.72 12.80
C LEU A 307 -15.26 1.91 13.34
N ALA A 308 -14.65 2.73 14.18
CA ALA A 308 -15.28 3.94 14.70
C ALA A 308 -15.58 4.97 13.59
N PHE A 309 -14.72 5.09 12.56
CA PHE A 309 -15.03 5.91 11.38
C PHE A 309 -16.24 5.37 10.63
N LEU A 310 -16.32 4.05 10.39
CA LEU A 310 -17.47 3.43 9.71
C LEU A 310 -18.79 3.61 10.48
N GLY A 311 -18.73 3.63 11.82
CA GLY A 311 -19.87 3.93 12.68
C GLY A 311 -20.15 5.43 12.84
N GLU A 312 -19.43 6.30 12.11
CA GLU A 312 -19.53 7.77 12.17
C GLU A 312 -19.19 8.36 13.57
N PHE A 313 -18.49 7.61 14.42
CA PHE A 313 -17.99 8.06 15.73
C PHE A 313 -16.66 8.80 15.60
N GLU A 314 -16.61 9.91 14.84
CA GLU A 314 -15.36 10.65 14.55
C GLU A 314 -14.64 11.09 15.84
N ARG A 315 -15.39 11.50 16.89
CA ARG A 315 -14.82 11.91 18.20
C ARG A 315 -14.02 10.80 18.88
N LEU A 316 -14.29 9.54 18.56
CA LEU A 316 -13.56 8.37 19.06
C LEU A 316 -12.49 7.93 18.05
N ALA A 317 -12.81 7.96 16.77
CA ALA A 317 -11.97 7.47 15.70
C ALA A 317 -10.63 8.24 15.59
N PHE A 318 -10.68 9.59 15.63
CA PHE A 318 -9.49 10.42 15.56
C PHE A 318 -8.54 10.20 16.73
N PRO A 319 -8.98 10.21 18.03
CA PRO A 319 -8.11 9.89 19.14
C PRO A 319 -7.48 8.49 19.08
N LEU A 320 -8.25 7.45 18.71
CA LEU A 320 -7.71 6.08 18.58
C LEU A 320 -6.61 6.02 17.52
N THR A 321 -6.88 6.56 16.34
CA THR A 321 -5.91 6.60 15.23
C THR A 321 -4.70 7.46 15.59
N GLY A 322 -4.93 8.63 16.21
CA GLY A 322 -3.89 9.53 16.68
C GLY A 322 -2.98 8.90 17.74
N CYS A 323 -3.57 8.19 18.72
CA CYS A 323 -2.82 7.45 19.74
C CYS A 323 -1.91 6.38 19.10
N ALA A 324 -2.43 5.61 18.13
CA ALA A 324 -1.63 4.62 17.41
C ALA A 324 -0.45 5.28 16.65
N MET A 325 -0.67 6.44 16.02
CA MET A 325 0.38 7.19 15.35
C MET A 325 1.41 7.75 16.32
N LEU A 326 0.98 8.26 17.48
CA LEU A 326 1.90 8.75 18.53
C LEU A 326 2.76 7.63 19.11
N LEU A 327 2.19 6.44 19.33
CA LEU A 327 2.95 5.25 19.72
C LEU A 327 4.03 4.91 18.69
N PHE A 328 3.72 4.97 17.40
CA PHE A 328 4.70 4.75 16.34
C PHE A 328 5.76 5.84 16.29
N ALA A 329 5.37 7.11 16.35
CA ALA A 329 6.29 8.25 16.33
C ALA A 329 7.27 8.18 17.52
N PHE A 330 6.78 7.86 18.72
CA PHE A 330 7.61 7.67 19.90
C PHE A 330 8.60 6.51 19.73
N ALA A 331 8.13 5.36 19.25
CA ALA A 331 8.99 4.22 18.97
C ALA A 331 10.05 4.56 17.91
N LEU A 332 9.68 5.32 16.87
CA LEU A 332 10.57 5.76 15.81
C LEU A 332 11.66 6.70 16.35
N VAL A 333 11.30 7.71 17.16
CA VAL A 333 12.28 8.62 17.77
C VAL A 333 13.26 7.84 18.64
N GLN A 334 12.79 6.90 19.45
CA GLN A 334 13.66 6.06 20.26
C GLN A 334 14.58 5.15 19.41
N ALA A 335 14.03 4.58 18.35
CA ALA A 335 14.78 3.72 17.43
C ALA A 335 15.87 4.50 16.68
N MET A 336 15.60 5.75 16.30
CA MET A 336 16.57 6.63 15.61
C MET A 336 17.73 7.07 16.51
N ARG A 337 17.59 7.03 17.84
CA ARG A 337 18.66 7.32 18.80
C ARG A 337 19.68 6.18 18.97
N ILE A 338 19.41 4.98 18.43
CA ILE A 338 20.35 3.87 18.49
C ILE A 338 21.56 4.22 17.61
N GLN A 339 22.73 4.29 18.21
CA GLN A 339 24.00 4.58 17.56
C GLN A 339 24.77 3.28 17.32
N ARG A 340 25.71 3.30 16.37
CA ARG A 340 26.61 2.18 16.14
C ARG A 340 27.53 2.04 17.35
N SER A 341 27.59 0.85 17.93
CA SER A 341 28.60 0.55 18.96
C SER A 341 29.98 0.71 18.32
N THR A 342 30.76 1.66 18.80
CA THR A 342 32.18 1.77 18.43
C THR A 342 32.90 0.57 19.04
N ARG A 343 33.07 -0.50 18.28
CA ARG A 343 34.02 -1.57 18.56
C ARG A 343 35.28 -1.38 17.72
#